data_0c206212486256fd9585db517f947391
#
_entry.id   0c206212486256fd9585db517f947391
#
_cell.length_a   1.000
_cell.length_b   1.000
_cell.length_c   1.000
_cell.angle_alpha   90.00
_cell.angle_beta   90.00
_cell.angle_gamma   90.00
#
_symmetry.space_group_name_H-M   'P 1'
#
loop_
_entity.id
_entity.type
_entity.pdbx_description
1 polymer ?
#
loop_
_entity_poly.entity_id
_entity_poly.type
_entity_poly.pdbx_seq_one_letter_code
_entity_poly.pdbx_strand_id
1 'polypeptide(L)'
;EGIASELLGPDPDRLNFVARLEGSGRRRPMLLMAHTDVVRVDEKKWKHPPFAAVREGGHIYGRGAVDDKDNVAAAMMAMILLKRHNVALDRDVIFLAESGEEASTRVGIEYMVNNHWPEIEAEICLAEGGAGIRSKGQPRYVTVQTAEKLPQAIKLTSHGPAGHGSRPLKTNAIAHLSQAVAKVAAW
;
A
#
# COMPACT_ATOMS: atom_id res chain seq x y z
N GLU A 1 -5.59 25.73 0.89
CA GLU A 1 -5.51 25.81 2.35
C GLU A 1 -4.17 26.39 2.85
N GLY A 2 -3.20 26.63 1.94
CA GLY A 2 -1.89 27.16 2.31
C GLY A 2 -1.03 26.18 3.15
N ILE A 3 -1.20 24.89 2.94
CA ILE A 3 -0.30 23.86 3.50
C ILE A 3 0.84 23.66 2.49
N ALA A 4 2.09 23.77 2.96
CA ALA A 4 3.26 23.53 2.12
C ALA A 4 3.25 22.10 1.59
N SER A 5 3.50 21.93 0.28
CA SER A 5 3.46 20.62 -0.36
C SER A 5 4.36 20.56 -1.59
N GLU A 6 4.82 19.35 -1.90
CA GLU A 6 5.73 19.07 -3.01
C GLU A 6 5.33 17.78 -3.73
N LEU A 7 5.75 17.67 -4.99
CA LEU A 7 5.66 16.44 -5.79
C LEU A 7 7.09 15.96 -6.07
N LEU A 8 7.42 14.76 -5.60
CA LEU A 8 8.77 14.20 -5.62
C LEU A 8 8.77 12.81 -6.24
N GLY A 9 9.66 12.55 -7.18
CA GLY A 9 9.73 11.21 -7.80
C GLY A 9 10.71 11.14 -8.96
N PRO A 10 11.21 9.94 -9.28
CA PRO A 10 12.10 9.73 -10.41
C PRO A 10 11.37 9.64 -11.75
N ASP A 11 10.05 9.46 -11.73
CA ASP A 11 9.19 9.30 -12.89
C ASP A 11 8.10 10.40 -12.85
N PRO A 12 8.00 11.27 -13.86
CA PRO A 12 7.05 12.38 -13.88
C PRO A 12 5.57 11.93 -13.87
N ASP A 13 5.29 10.70 -14.30
CA ASP A 13 3.94 10.13 -14.31
C ASP A 13 3.61 9.41 -12.99
N ARG A 14 4.57 9.28 -12.07
CA ARG A 14 4.47 8.57 -10.81
C ARG A 14 5.16 9.33 -9.68
N LEU A 15 4.62 10.50 -9.36
CA LEU A 15 5.16 11.35 -8.30
C LEU A 15 4.52 11.02 -6.94
N ASN A 16 5.33 11.12 -5.90
CA ASN A 16 4.87 11.08 -4.52
C ASN A 16 4.46 12.50 -4.11
N PHE A 17 3.34 12.62 -3.43
CA PHE A 17 2.90 13.89 -2.87
C PHE A 17 3.29 13.95 -1.40
N VAL A 18 4.01 15.00 -1.00
CA VAL A 18 4.35 15.28 0.40
C VAL A 18 3.74 16.60 0.80
N ALA A 19 3.09 16.64 1.95
CA ALA A 19 2.61 17.88 2.56
C ALA A 19 3.00 17.94 4.03
N ARG A 20 3.31 19.14 4.54
CA ARG A 20 3.69 19.35 5.93
C ARG A 20 2.86 20.47 6.56
N LEU A 21 2.21 20.14 7.67
CA LEU A 21 1.55 21.09 8.55
C LEU A 21 2.44 21.29 9.77
N GLU A 22 3.01 22.48 9.89
CA GLU A 22 3.95 22.82 10.97
C GLU A 22 3.26 22.88 12.33
N GLY A 23 3.92 22.34 13.33
CA GLY A 23 3.60 22.46 14.75
C GLY A 23 4.61 23.32 15.50
N SER A 24 4.55 23.28 16.82
CA SER A 24 5.49 24.05 17.67
C SER A 24 6.89 23.45 17.78
N GLY A 25 7.16 22.28 17.20
CA GLY A 25 8.43 21.57 17.29
C GLY A 25 8.77 21.00 18.67
N ARG A 26 7.82 21.00 19.62
CA ARG A 26 8.06 20.43 20.97
C ARG A 26 8.22 18.92 20.96
N ARG A 27 7.73 18.25 19.93
CA ARG A 27 7.89 16.82 19.67
C ARG A 27 8.34 16.59 18.24
N ARG A 28 8.96 15.45 17.98
CA ARG A 28 9.32 15.02 16.64
C ARG A 28 8.06 14.83 15.78
N PRO A 29 8.17 14.98 14.46
CA PRO A 29 7.02 14.86 13.54
C PRO A 29 6.28 13.52 13.63
N MET A 30 5.04 13.51 13.14
CA MET A 30 4.33 12.29 12.81
C MET A 30 4.03 12.26 11.30
N LEU A 31 4.12 11.08 10.71
CA LEU A 31 3.84 10.82 9.31
C LEU A 31 2.50 10.10 9.18
N LEU A 32 1.64 10.60 8.32
CA LEU A 32 0.47 9.90 7.78
C LEU A 32 0.88 9.41 6.40
N MET A 33 0.83 8.11 6.14
CA MET A 33 1.26 7.52 4.88
C MET A 33 0.14 6.70 4.26
N ALA A 34 -0.05 6.88 2.96
CA ALA A 34 -1.01 6.13 2.16
C ALA A 34 -0.49 6.04 0.73
N HIS A 35 -1.05 5.17 -0.11
CA HIS A 35 -0.60 5.03 -1.49
C HIS A 35 -1.68 5.38 -2.52
N THR A 36 -1.22 5.77 -3.71
CA THR A 36 -2.08 6.23 -4.81
C THR A 36 -2.16 5.24 -5.97
N ASP A 37 -1.17 4.38 -6.10
CA ASP A 37 -1.17 3.35 -7.13
C ASP A 37 -2.11 2.20 -6.76
N VAL A 38 -2.38 1.34 -7.72
CA VAL A 38 -3.36 0.26 -7.59
C VAL A 38 -2.93 -0.95 -8.41
N VAL A 39 -3.31 -2.15 -7.99
CA VAL A 39 -3.13 -3.36 -8.80
C VAL A 39 -3.95 -3.33 -10.08
N ARG A 40 -3.54 -4.13 -11.07
CA ARG A 40 -4.22 -4.26 -12.35
C ARG A 40 -5.64 -4.82 -12.19
N VAL A 41 -6.50 -4.49 -13.14
CA VAL A 41 -7.88 -4.96 -13.20
C VAL A 41 -8.12 -5.84 -14.43
N ASP A 42 -9.03 -6.80 -14.27
CA ASP A 42 -9.71 -7.46 -15.40
C ASP A 42 -11.12 -6.86 -15.47
N GLU A 43 -11.33 -5.90 -16.36
CA GLU A 43 -12.59 -5.15 -16.46
C GLU A 43 -13.83 -6.04 -16.64
N LYS A 44 -13.66 -7.23 -17.25
CA LYS A 44 -14.74 -8.18 -17.45
C LYS A 44 -15.33 -8.76 -16.15
N LYS A 45 -14.60 -8.63 -15.05
CA LYS A 45 -15.03 -9.10 -13.72
C LYS A 45 -15.71 -8.02 -12.88
N TRP A 46 -15.87 -6.80 -13.45
CA TRP A 46 -16.43 -5.67 -12.72
C TRP A 46 -17.88 -5.39 -13.15
N LYS A 47 -18.76 -5.15 -12.18
CA LYS A 47 -20.14 -4.72 -12.42
C LYS A 47 -20.20 -3.27 -12.96
N HIS A 48 -19.30 -2.42 -12.48
CA HIS A 48 -19.15 -1.04 -12.91
C HIS A 48 -17.74 -0.84 -13.48
N PRO A 49 -17.50 0.16 -14.35
CA PRO A 49 -16.15 0.47 -14.80
C PRO A 49 -15.23 0.71 -13.61
N PRO A 50 -14.07 0.01 -13.49
CA PRO A 50 -13.28 -0.03 -12.27
C PRO A 50 -12.65 1.31 -11.87
N PHE A 51 -12.57 2.27 -12.79
CA PHE A 51 -11.99 3.59 -12.53
C PHE A 51 -13.02 4.73 -12.59
N ALA A 52 -14.32 4.43 -12.63
CA ALA A 52 -15.37 5.45 -12.74
C ALA A 52 -15.87 5.99 -11.39
N ALA A 53 -15.44 5.39 -10.27
CA ALA A 53 -15.89 5.77 -8.92
C ALA A 53 -17.42 5.86 -8.80
N VAL A 54 -18.14 4.89 -9.35
CA VAL A 54 -19.61 4.87 -9.38
C VAL A 54 -20.15 4.89 -7.95
N ARG A 55 -21.10 5.78 -7.69
CA ARG A 55 -21.80 5.87 -6.40
C ARG A 55 -23.18 5.26 -6.53
N GLU A 56 -23.44 4.17 -5.84
CA GLU A 56 -24.72 3.47 -5.86
C GLU A 56 -25.00 2.83 -4.50
N GLY A 57 -26.23 2.95 -3.99
CA GLY A 57 -26.64 2.29 -2.75
C GLY A 57 -25.83 2.66 -1.50
N GLY A 58 -25.26 3.88 -1.45
CA GLY A 58 -24.41 4.31 -0.35
C GLY A 58 -22.98 3.80 -0.41
N HIS A 59 -22.57 3.19 -1.51
CA HIS A 59 -21.22 2.68 -1.75
C HIS A 59 -20.53 3.41 -2.89
N ILE A 60 -19.20 3.41 -2.87
CA ILE A 60 -18.35 3.83 -3.97
C ILE A 60 -17.70 2.57 -4.56
N TYR A 61 -17.95 2.32 -5.85
CA TYR A 61 -17.38 1.19 -6.58
C TYR A 61 -16.19 1.66 -7.41
N GLY A 62 -15.02 1.12 -7.13
CA GLY A 62 -13.82 1.46 -7.89
C GLY A 62 -12.58 0.73 -7.39
N ARG A 63 -11.65 0.45 -8.29
CA ARG A 63 -10.31 -0.03 -7.92
C ARG A 63 -9.60 1.08 -7.13
N GLY A 64 -9.02 0.73 -5.98
CA GLY A 64 -8.37 1.68 -5.09
C GLY A 64 -9.34 2.45 -4.18
N ALA A 65 -10.66 2.16 -4.18
CA ALA A 65 -11.61 2.86 -3.33
C ALA A 65 -11.46 2.51 -1.83
N VAL A 66 -10.90 1.34 -1.53
CA VAL A 66 -10.58 0.86 -0.18
C VAL A 66 -9.07 0.67 -0.01
N ASP A 67 -8.36 0.35 -1.05
CA ASP A 67 -6.94 0.08 -1.08
C ASP A 67 -6.30 0.95 -2.17
N ASP A 68 -5.82 2.18 -1.83
CA ASP A 68 -5.73 2.79 -0.49
C ASP A 68 -6.19 4.29 -0.52
N LYS A 69 -7.04 4.67 -1.50
CA LYS A 69 -7.46 6.06 -1.70
C LYS A 69 -8.42 6.59 -0.62
N ASP A 70 -9.04 5.73 0.17
CA ASP A 70 -9.82 6.12 1.35
C ASP A 70 -8.89 6.66 2.44
N ASN A 71 -7.73 6.01 2.69
CA ASN A 71 -6.72 6.53 3.60
C ASN A 71 -6.05 7.80 3.07
N VAL A 72 -5.77 7.89 1.75
CA VAL A 72 -5.33 9.14 1.11
C VAL A 72 -6.31 10.28 1.41
N ALA A 73 -7.60 10.05 1.18
CA ALA A 73 -8.64 11.04 1.41
C ALA A 73 -8.80 11.39 2.91
N ALA A 74 -8.74 10.40 3.79
CA ALA A 74 -8.86 10.59 5.23
C ALA A 74 -7.69 11.40 5.79
N ALA A 75 -6.44 11.06 5.44
CA ALA A 75 -5.25 11.79 5.87
C ALA A 75 -5.24 13.24 5.35
N MET A 76 -5.57 13.43 4.07
CA MET A 76 -5.69 14.77 3.49
C MET A 76 -6.76 15.60 4.22
N MET A 77 -7.94 15.03 4.46
CA MET A 77 -9.01 15.74 5.18
C MET A 77 -8.65 16.03 6.63
N ALA A 78 -7.92 15.14 7.31
CA ALA A 78 -7.43 15.39 8.66
C ALA A 78 -6.53 16.63 8.68
N MET A 79 -5.55 16.74 7.78
CA MET A 79 -4.67 17.91 7.69
C MET A 79 -5.44 19.19 7.36
N ILE A 80 -6.37 19.14 6.42
CA ILE A 80 -7.22 20.28 6.07
C ILE A 80 -8.04 20.76 7.27
N LEU A 81 -8.63 19.84 8.02
CA LEU A 81 -9.43 20.18 9.21
C LEU A 81 -8.55 20.75 10.33
N LEU A 82 -7.39 20.17 10.60
CA LEU A 82 -6.43 20.71 11.58
C LEU A 82 -6.04 22.16 11.21
N LYS A 83 -5.77 22.42 9.93
CA LYS A 83 -5.45 23.77 9.45
C LYS A 83 -6.63 24.73 9.59
N ARG A 84 -7.82 24.35 9.13
CA ARG A 84 -9.03 25.20 9.17
C ARG A 84 -9.44 25.59 10.57
N HIS A 85 -9.31 24.64 11.50
CA HIS A 85 -9.65 24.89 12.91
C HIS A 85 -8.52 25.50 13.73
N ASN A 86 -7.40 25.84 13.10
CA ASN A 86 -6.22 26.40 13.77
C ASN A 86 -5.82 25.58 15.02
N VAL A 87 -5.82 24.26 14.90
CA VAL A 87 -5.48 23.37 16.01
C VAL A 87 -4.01 23.59 16.40
N ALA A 88 -3.76 23.87 17.67
CA ALA A 88 -2.41 24.02 18.19
C ALA A 88 -1.71 22.64 18.22
N LEU A 89 -0.73 22.45 17.36
CA LEU A 89 0.03 21.21 17.25
C LEU A 89 1.34 21.30 18.02
N ASP A 90 1.71 20.25 18.75
CA ASP A 90 3.01 20.15 19.44
C ASP A 90 4.10 19.52 18.57
N ARG A 91 3.73 18.97 17.41
CA ARG A 91 4.59 18.36 16.38
C ARG A 91 4.10 18.69 14.99
N ASP A 92 4.97 18.60 14.03
CA ASP A 92 4.55 18.64 12.63
C ASP A 92 3.75 17.39 12.28
N VAL A 93 2.76 17.57 11.41
CA VAL A 93 2.06 16.47 10.76
C VAL A 93 2.46 16.46 9.30
N ILE A 94 3.08 15.36 8.89
CA ILE A 94 3.51 15.13 7.51
C ILE A 94 2.50 14.19 6.88
N PHE A 95 2.13 14.42 5.63
CA PHE A 95 1.37 13.48 4.82
C PHE A 95 2.19 13.07 3.60
N LEU A 96 2.36 11.78 3.40
CA LEU A 96 2.94 11.18 2.21
C LEU A 96 1.87 10.34 1.50
N ALA A 97 1.53 10.72 0.26
CA ALA A 97 0.80 9.84 -0.64
C ALA A 97 1.78 9.29 -1.66
N GLU A 98 2.24 8.06 -1.44
CA GLU A 98 3.22 7.42 -2.30
C GLU A 98 2.61 6.82 -3.57
N SER A 99 3.44 6.66 -4.59
CA SER A 99 3.02 6.22 -5.93
C SER A 99 3.51 4.83 -6.30
N GLY A 100 3.94 4.01 -5.34
CA GLY A 100 4.62 2.77 -5.65
C GLY A 100 4.56 1.69 -4.57
N GLU A 101 3.46 1.51 -3.87
CA GLU A 101 3.28 0.43 -2.89
C GLU A 101 3.01 -0.91 -3.59
N GLU A 102 2.02 -0.96 -4.48
CA GLU A 102 1.46 -2.17 -5.08
C GLU A 102 2.37 -2.86 -6.11
N ALA A 103 3.21 -2.12 -6.79
CA ALA A 103 3.98 -2.67 -7.91
C ALA A 103 5.49 -2.50 -7.77
N SER A 104 5.96 -1.38 -7.26
CA SER A 104 7.38 -1.07 -7.19
C SER A 104 7.66 0.03 -6.18
N THR A 105 8.19 -0.34 -5.04
CA THR A 105 8.64 0.56 -3.98
C THR A 105 9.74 1.54 -4.42
N ARG A 106 10.41 1.25 -5.57
CA ARG A 106 11.50 2.06 -6.12
C ARG A 106 11.09 3.48 -6.51
N VAL A 107 9.82 3.70 -6.87
CA VAL A 107 9.31 5.04 -7.20
C VAL A 107 8.55 5.66 -6.04
N GLY A 108 8.09 4.85 -5.07
CA GLY A 108 7.40 5.23 -3.85
C GLY A 108 8.35 5.38 -2.66
N ILE A 109 8.09 4.62 -1.60
CA ILE A 109 8.78 4.77 -0.31
C ILE A 109 10.29 4.57 -0.39
N GLU A 110 10.79 3.62 -1.22
CA GLU A 110 12.23 3.41 -1.39
C GLU A 110 12.92 4.66 -1.95
N TYR A 111 12.29 5.33 -2.93
CA TYR A 111 12.80 6.60 -3.46
C TYR A 111 12.80 7.69 -2.40
N MET A 112 11.72 7.83 -1.64
CA MET A 112 11.59 8.83 -0.59
C MET A 112 12.63 8.63 0.50
N VAL A 113 12.84 7.41 0.97
CA VAL A 113 13.83 7.09 2.01
C VAL A 113 15.27 7.38 1.54
N ASN A 114 15.58 7.04 0.29
CA ASN A 114 16.95 7.17 -0.21
C ASN A 114 17.32 8.60 -0.65
N ASN A 115 16.35 9.42 -1.04
CA ASN A 115 16.63 10.73 -1.66
C ASN A 115 16.00 11.91 -0.91
N HIS A 116 14.92 11.67 -0.13
CA HIS A 116 14.10 12.70 0.49
C HIS A 116 13.74 12.35 1.95
N TRP A 117 14.66 11.71 2.66
CA TRP A 117 14.44 11.34 4.06
C TRP A 117 14.04 12.52 4.97
N PRO A 118 14.66 13.72 4.86
CA PRO A 118 14.30 14.86 5.71
C PRO A 118 12.84 15.31 5.57
N GLU A 119 12.23 15.11 4.40
CA GLU A 119 10.85 15.48 4.13
C GLU A 119 9.84 14.56 4.81
N ILE A 120 10.25 13.32 5.13
CA ILE A 120 9.37 12.29 5.70
C ILE A 120 9.82 11.77 7.06
N GLU A 121 10.96 12.21 7.57
CA GLU A 121 11.47 11.75 8.87
C GLU A 121 10.49 12.07 10.00
N ALA A 122 10.06 11.03 10.72
CA ALA A 122 9.05 11.13 11.77
C ALA A 122 9.34 10.17 12.93
N GLU A 123 8.80 10.49 14.11
CA GLU A 123 8.86 9.62 15.31
C GLU A 123 7.81 8.48 15.20
N ILE A 124 6.67 8.79 14.60
CA ILE A 124 5.53 7.89 14.47
C ILE A 124 5.08 7.93 13.02
N CYS A 125 4.85 6.77 12.43
CA CYS A 125 4.19 6.63 11.13
C CYS A 125 2.86 5.90 11.32
N LEU A 126 1.77 6.49 10.82
CA LEU A 126 0.48 5.83 10.64
C LEU A 126 0.32 5.55 9.15
N ALA A 127 0.27 4.28 8.81
CA ALA A 127 0.10 3.79 7.45
C ALA A 127 -1.12 2.88 7.36
N GLU A 128 -1.35 2.32 6.20
CA GLU A 128 -2.34 1.28 5.96
C GLU A 128 -2.17 0.10 6.93
N GLY A 129 -3.28 -0.53 7.30
CA GLY A 129 -3.31 -1.70 8.17
C GLY A 129 -4.33 -1.59 9.29
N GLY A 130 -4.53 -2.69 10.01
CA GLY A 130 -5.55 -2.76 11.04
C GLY A 130 -6.97 -2.86 10.47
N ALA A 131 -7.97 -2.78 11.33
CA ALA A 131 -9.37 -2.81 10.92
C ALA A 131 -10.31 -2.26 12.01
N GLY A 132 -11.37 -1.60 11.59
CA GLY A 132 -12.51 -1.29 12.45
C GLY A 132 -13.50 -2.45 12.50
N ILE A 133 -13.67 -3.07 13.64
CA ILE A 133 -14.57 -4.22 13.81
C ILE A 133 -15.93 -3.76 14.36
N ARG A 134 -16.98 -4.16 13.65
CA ARG A 134 -18.36 -3.91 14.04
C ARG A 134 -19.11 -5.23 14.27
N SER A 135 -20.02 -5.25 15.22
CA SER A 135 -20.92 -6.38 15.46
C SER A 135 -22.34 -5.85 15.69
N LYS A 136 -23.31 -6.41 14.98
CA LYS A 136 -24.72 -5.97 15.01
C LYS A 136 -24.86 -4.45 14.79
N GLY A 137 -24.09 -3.90 13.85
CA GLY A 137 -24.09 -2.48 13.50
C GLY A 137 -23.37 -1.55 14.47
N GLN A 138 -22.90 -2.04 15.63
CA GLN A 138 -22.19 -1.25 16.62
C GLN A 138 -20.68 -1.42 16.53
N PRO A 139 -19.89 -0.34 16.62
CA PRO A 139 -18.43 -0.44 16.75
C PRO A 139 -18.07 -1.29 17.98
N ARG A 140 -17.08 -2.14 17.84
CA ARG A 140 -16.56 -3.00 18.93
C ARG A 140 -15.16 -2.60 19.34
N TYR A 141 -14.23 -2.62 18.37
CA TYR A 141 -12.85 -2.22 18.60
C TYR A 141 -12.19 -1.89 17.26
N VAL A 142 -11.05 -1.23 17.34
CA VAL A 142 -10.14 -1.01 16.23
C VAL A 142 -8.88 -1.80 16.53
N THR A 143 -8.36 -2.51 15.52
CA THR A 143 -7.05 -3.15 15.60
C THR A 143 -5.99 -2.18 15.11
N VAL A 144 -4.84 -2.20 15.78
CA VAL A 144 -3.64 -1.49 15.34
C VAL A 144 -2.59 -2.55 15.00
N GLN A 145 -2.21 -2.61 13.74
CA GLN A 145 -1.16 -3.50 13.28
C GLN A 145 0.21 -2.89 13.61
N THR A 146 1.02 -3.61 14.37
CA THR A 146 2.33 -3.13 14.84
C THR A 146 3.49 -3.90 14.24
N ALA A 147 3.21 -4.94 13.44
CA ALA A 147 4.19 -5.74 12.72
C ALA A 147 3.56 -6.39 11.50
N GLU A 148 4.35 -6.62 10.49
CA GLU A 148 3.96 -7.30 9.26
C GLU A 148 4.88 -8.48 8.94
N LYS A 149 4.33 -9.43 8.16
CA LYS A 149 5.11 -10.52 7.58
C LYS A 149 5.86 -9.99 6.37
N LEU A 150 7.15 -10.27 6.31
CA LEU A 150 7.93 -9.97 5.11
C LEU A 150 7.68 -11.08 4.07
N PRO A 151 7.17 -10.77 2.88
CA PRO A 151 7.02 -11.75 1.82
C PRO A 151 8.40 -12.22 1.35
N GLN A 152 8.54 -13.56 1.21
CA GLN A 152 9.75 -14.18 0.70
C GLN A 152 9.43 -14.94 -0.57
N ALA A 153 9.91 -14.43 -1.71
CA ALA A 153 9.77 -15.14 -2.98
C ALA A 153 10.77 -16.30 -3.05
N ILE A 154 10.26 -17.50 -3.33
CA ILE A 154 11.07 -18.70 -3.51
C ILE A 154 10.91 -19.19 -4.95
N LYS A 155 12.01 -19.42 -5.63
CA LYS A 155 12.03 -20.04 -6.96
C LYS A 155 12.46 -21.50 -6.83
N LEU A 156 11.55 -22.44 -7.15
CA LEU A 156 11.86 -23.85 -7.27
C LEU A 156 12.26 -24.15 -8.72
N THR A 157 13.42 -24.74 -8.91
CA THR A 157 13.93 -25.15 -10.23
C THR A 157 14.29 -26.63 -10.19
N SER A 158 13.77 -27.38 -11.15
CA SER A 158 14.08 -28.79 -11.33
C SER A 158 14.72 -29.03 -12.69
N HIS A 159 15.71 -29.87 -12.71
CA HIS A 159 16.41 -30.29 -13.92
C HIS A 159 16.19 -31.79 -14.20
N GLY A 160 16.13 -32.13 -15.48
CA GLY A 160 15.99 -33.52 -15.91
C GLY A 160 16.40 -33.68 -17.37
N PRO A 161 16.72 -34.90 -17.81
CA PRO A 161 17.10 -35.17 -19.19
C PRO A 161 15.93 -34.92 -20.13
N ALA A 162 16.23 -34.46 -21.34
CA ALA A 162 15.26 -34.45 -22.42
C ALA A 162 14.92 -35.87 -22.89
N GLY A 163 13.68 -36.10 -23.30
CA GLY A 163 13.23 -37.40 -23.74
C GLY A 163 12.04 -37.31 -24.67
N HIS A 164 11.73 -38.42 -25.36
CA HIS A 164 10.57 -38.51 -26.22
C HIS A 164 9.28 -38.67 -25.41
N GLY A 165 8.25 -37.89 -25.72
CA GLY A 165 6.98 -37.86 -24.95
C GLY A 165 6.28 -39.21 -24.77
N SER A 166 6.50 -40.18 -25.69
CA SER A 166 5.94 -41.55 -25.58
C SER A 166 6.77 -42.48 -24.68
N ARG A 167 7.91 -42.01 -24.13
CA ARG A 167 8.81 -42.79 -23.26
C ARG A 167 8.99 -42.08 -21.94
N PRO A 168 8.10 -42.33 -20.95
CA PRO A 168 8.17 -41.67 -19.64
C PRO A 168 9.49 -41.96 -18.93
N LEU A 169 10.17 -40.89 -18.45
CA LEU A 169 11.40 -41.02 -17.68
C LEU A 169 11.09 -40.85 -16.18
N LYS A 170 11.61 -41.77 -15.36
CA LYS A 170 11.51 -41.64 -13.89
C LYS A 170 12.20 -40.39 -13.35
N THR A 171 13.17 -39.86 -14.08
CA THR A 171 13.95 -38.65 -13.76
C THR A 171 13.34 -37.41 -14.43
N ASN A 172 12.07 -37.40 -14.71
CA ASN A 172 11.36 -36.29 -15.34
C ASN A 172 11.37 -35.07 -14.42
N ALA A 173 11.84 -33.91 -14.94
CA ALA A 173 11.94 -32.68 -14.19
C ALA A 173 10.58 -32.18 -13.67
N ILE A 174 9.50 -32.33 -14.46
CA ILE A 174 8.15 -31.92 -14.05
C ILE A 174 7.68 -32.75 -12.85
N ALA A 175 7.91 -34.07 -12.87
CA ALA A 175 7.53 -34.94 -11.76
C ALA A 175 8.29 -34.58 -10.48
N HIS A 176 9.59 -34.28 -10.56
CA HIS A 176 10.38 -33.84 -9.43
C HIS A 176 9.89 -32.49 -8.88
N LEU A 177 9.61 -31.53 -9.76
CA LEU A 177 9.10 -30.21 -9.37
C LEU A 177 7.73 -30.34 -8.69
N SER A 178 6.82 -31.13 -9.25
CA SER A 178 5.48 -31.37 -8.67
C SER A 178 5.56 -32.01 -7.29
N GLN A 179 6.48 -32.96 -7.07
CA GLN A 179 6.71 -33.57 -5.76
C GLN A 179 7.29 -32.55 -4.75
N ALA A 180 8.18 -31.67 -5.19
CA ALA A 180 8.72 -30.61 -4.33
C ALA A 180 7.62 -29.64 -3.89
N VAL A 181 6.77 -29.19 -4.83
CA VAL A 181 5.61 -28.33 -4.54
C VAL A 181 4.64 -29.01 -3.58
N ALA A 182 4.32 -30.31 -3.82
CA ALA A 182 3.44 -31.06 -2.94
C ALA A 182 3.98 -31.16 -1.50
N LYS A 183 5.30 -31.33 -1.34
CA LYS A 183 5.93 -31.33 -0.01
C LYS A 183 5.81 -29.97 0.70
N VAL A 184 6.03 -28.88 -0.01
CA VAL A 184 5.85 -27.52 0.54
C VAL A 184 4.40 -27.29 0.96
N ALA A 185 3.44 -27.73 0.14
CA ALA A 185 2.01 -27.57 0.43
C ALA A 185 1.53 -28.42 1.64
N ALA A 186 2.24 -29.48 1.97
CA ALA A 186 1.91 -30.36 3.08
C ALA A 186 2.60 -29.98 4.40
N TRP A 187 3.43 -28.96 4.39
CA TRP A 187 4.18 -28.44 5.54
C TRP A 187 3.36 -27.38 6.28
#